data_1dde9e90ad5516a6652528379a5ad907
#
_entry.id   1dde9e90ad5516a6652528379a5ad907
#
_cell.length_a   1.000
_cell.length_b   1.000
_cell.length_c   1.000
_cell.angle_alpha   90.00
_cell.angle_beta   90.00
_cell.angle_gamma   90.00
#
_symmetry.space_group_name_H-M   'P 1'
#
loop_
_entity.id
_entity.type
_entity.pdbx_description
1 polymer ?
#
loop_
_entity_poly.entity_id
_entity_poly.type
_entity_poly.pdbx_seq_one_letter_code
_entity_poly.pdbx_strand_id
1 'polypeptide(L)'
;MGGRSLIAVAKSRMRWAPVRARYDEAVRHHPGMHRLLRVASVALIIAGVVILADVAATLAWREPVSSLYGSIQQHKAASELADLEASFPSSAGVRRAATVKSRHRKVGVLTDLFSNWVHEGQAIGRIVIPSIDLDVIAVQGTDTASLEKGPGHYPQTPFPGQGGTTAFAGHRTTYLAPFRHLDQLRAGDVIEVEMPYATFTYRVQGTRVVAPSDIGIIHRVSYDRLVLTACHPLYSASERIAAFAKLQRVSDVLAGPGG
;
A
#
# COMPACT_ATOMS: atom_id res chain seq x y z
N MET A 1 56.71 -94.46 -6.02
CA MET A 1 57.31 -93.64 -4.95
C MET A 1 57.08 -92.17 -5.35
N GLY A 2 56.36 -91.59 -4.85
CA GLY A 2 55.39 -90.84 -4.19
C GLY A 2 55.97 -89.56 -3.58
N GLY A 3 55.87 -88.44 -4.19
CA GLY A 3 56.20 -87.13 -3.62
C GLY A 3 55.10 -86.10 -3.84
N ARG A 4 54.22 -85.97 -2.86
CA ARG A 4 53.21 -84.91 -2.86
C ARG A 4 53.82 -83.57 -2.37
N SER A 5 53.86 -82.59 -3.27
CA SER A 5 54.20 -81.22 -2.90
C SER A 5 52.95 -80.51 -2.45
N LEU A 6 52.88 -80.03 -1.20
CA LEU A 6 51.85 -79.23 -0.62
C LEU A 6 52.15 -77.73 -0.89
N ILE A 7 51.40 -77.15 -1.78
CA ILE A 7 51.43 -75.66 -1.99
C ILE A 7 50.56 -75.02 -0.90
N ALA A 8 51.19 -74.31 0.02
CA ALA A 8 50.48 -73.50 1.03
C ALA A 8 49.99 -72.20 0.40
N VAL A 9 48.70 -72.09 0.25
CA VAL A 9 48.01 -70.79 -0.17
C VAL A 9 47.92 -69.88 1.03
N ALA A 10 48.73 -68.83 1.04
CA ALA A 10 48.65 -67.77 2.02
C ALA A 10 47.41 -66.95 1.76
N LYS A 11 46.37 -67.09 2.58
CA LYS A 11 45.20 -66.20 2.60
C LYS A 11 45.60 -64.84 3.23
N SER A 12 45.87 -63.83 2.40
CA SER A 12 45.98 -62.43 2.84
C SER A 12 44.59 -61.92 3.22
N ARG A 13 44.31 -61.83 4.50
CA ARG A 13 43.12 -61.16 5.01
C ARG A 13 43.36 -59.67 4.85
N MET A 14 42.77 -59.07 3.80
CA MET A 14 42.67 -57.63 3.64
C MET A 14 41.73 -57.07 4.77
N ARG A 15 42.34 -56.48 5.76
CA ARG A 15 41.59 -55.81 6.85
C ARG A 15 41.01 -54.51 6.34
N TRP A 16 39.75 -54.52 6.00
CA TRP A 16 39.02 -53.32 5.76
C TRP A 16 38.87 -52.59 7.11
N ALA A 17 39.68 -51.57 7.36
CA ALA A 17 39.46 -50.67 8.45
C ALA A 17 38.15 -49.85 8.14
N PRO A 18 37.16 -49.84 9.00
CA PRO A 18 35.91 -49.14 8.71
C PRO A 18 36.20 -47.64 8.57
N VAL A 19 35.78 -47.08 7.46
CA VAL A 19 35.94 -45.66 7.12
C VAL A 19 35.36 -44.75 8.24
N ARG A 20 34.44 -45.26 9.02
CA ARG A 20 33.87 -44.59 10.23
C ARG A 20 34.93 -44.26 11.30
N ALA A 21 35.97 -45.12 11.51
CA ALA A 21 36.97 -44.84 12.56
C ALA A 21 37.85 -43.61 12.25
N ARG A 22 38.12 -43.32 10.98
CA ARG A 22 38.86 -42.11 10.58
C ARG A 22 38.02 -40.83 10.67
N TYR A 23 36.70 -40.94 10.50
CA TYR A 23 35.80 -39.81 10.63
C TYR A 23 35.67 -39.41 12.09
N ASP A 24 35.53 -40.35 13.00
CA ASP A 24 35.40 -40.11 14.44
C ASP A 24 36.67 -39.55 15.08
N GLU A 25 37.84 -39.83 14.51
CA GLU A 25 39.13 -39.34 15.00
C GLU A 25 39.41 -37.90 14.55
N ALA A 26 39.04 -37.52 13.32
CA ALA A 26 39.13 -36.15 12.81
C ALA A 26 38.17 -35.19 13.53
N VAL A 27 37.02 -35.70 13.98
CA VAL A 27 35.97 -34.91 14.64
C VAL A 27 36.31 -34.63 16.11
N ARG A 28 37.14 -35.47 16.77
CA ARG A 28 37.48 -35.30 18.20
C ARG A 28 38.50 -34.19 18.52
N HIS A 29 39.20 -33.65 17.50
CA HIS A 29 40.30 -32.71 17.74
C HIS A 29 39.93 -31.21 17.73
N HIS A 30 38.63 -30.83 17.47
CA HIS A 30 38.24 -29.44 17.46
C HIS A 30 36.92 -29.14 18.21
N PRO A 31 36.95 -29.17 19.57
CA PRO A 31 35.74 -28.91 20.37
C PRO A 31 35.13 -27.53 20.11
N GLY A 32 35.92 -26.56 19.65
CA GLY A 32 35.45 -25.23 19.23
C GLY A 32 34.59 -25.23 17.96
N MET A 33 34.92 -26.11 16.99
CA MET A 33 34.23 -26.21 15.72
C MET A 33 32.79 -26.75 15.89
N HIS A 34 32.57 -27.72 16.78
CA HIS A 34 31.24 -28.24 17.10
C HIS A 34 30.35 -27.20 17.77
N ARG A 35 30.90 -26.35 18.64
CA ARG A 35 30.16 -25.23 19.24
C ARG A 35 29.77 -24.19 18.19
N LEU A 36 30.72 -23.83 17.32
CA LEU A 36 30.48 -22.90 16.20
C LEU A 36 29.40 -23.43 15.24
N LEU A 37 29.51 -24.70 14.80
CA LEU A 37 28.52 -25.33 13.94
C LEU A 37 27.14 -25.42 14.59
N ARG A 38 27.07 -25.72 15.90
CA ARG A 38 25.80 -25.76 16.64
C ARG A 38 25.19 -24.38 16.77
N VAL A 39 25.98 -23.36 17.08
CA VAL A 39 25.50 -21.96 17.13
C VAL A 39 25.01 -21.50 15.75
N ALA A 40 25.78 -21.78 14.70
CA ALA A 40 25.38 -21.45 13.32
C ALA A 40 24.08 -22.17 12.90
N SER A 41 23.95 -23.46 13.24
CA SER A 41 22.72 -24.23 12.94
C SER A 41 21.52 -23.70 13.69
N VAL A 42 21.66 -23.36 14.98
CA VAL A 42 20.58 -22.76 15.77
C VAL A 42 20.19 -21.39 15.21
N ALA A 43 21.17 -20.55 14.87
CA ALA A 43 20.90 -19.25 14.24
C ALA A 43 20.17 -19.38 12.92
N LEU A 44 20.55 -20.34 12.06
CA LEU A 44 19.86 -20.61 10.79
C LEU A 44 18.43 -21.14 11.01
N ILE A 45 18.21 -21.99 12.00
CA ILE A 45 16.86 -22.48 12.34
C ILE A 45 15.98 -21.33 12.82
N ILE A 46 16.51 -20.48 13.71
CA ILE A 46 15.77 -19.29 14.20
C ILE A 46 15.44 -18.38 13.02
N ALA A 47 16.40 -18.06 12.16
CA ALA A 47 16.17 -17.25 10.97
C ALA A 47 15.10 -17.86 10.06
N GLY A 48 15.16 -19.17 9.82
CA GLY A 48 14.16 -19.90 9.03
C GLY A 48 12.76 -19.84 9.66
N VAL A 49 12.66 -20.00 10.98
CA VAL A 49 11.37 -19.88 11.70
C VAL A 49 10.82 -18.47 11.62
N VAL A 50 11.66 -17.44 11.77
CA VAL A 50 11.25 -16.04 11.65
C VAL A 50 10.73 -15.75 10.24
N ILE A 51 11.43 -16.20 9.19
CA ILE A 51 10.98 -16.03 7.80
C ILE A 51 9.65 -16.77 7.56
N LEU A 52 9.51 -18.00 8.03
CA LEU A 52 8.25 -18.75 7.89
C LEU A 52 7.10 -18.09 8.65
N ALA A 53 7.37 -17.54 9.85
CA ALA A 53 6.37 -16.81 10.62
C ALA A 53 5.96 -15.51 9.92
N ASP A 54 6.90 -14.78 9.31
CA ASP A 54 6.63 -13.58 8.53
C ASP A 54 5.80 -13.91 7.27
N VAL A 55 6.16 -14.96 6.52
CA VAL A 55 5.36 -15.44 5.38
C VAL A 55 3.95 -15.84 5.81
N ALA A 56 3.82 -16.57 6.92
CA ALA A 56 2.51 -16.96 7.44
C ALA A 56 1.69 -15.74 7.90
N ALA A 57 2.31 -14.76 8.54
CA ALA A 57 1.68 -13.51 8.93
C ALA A 57 1.26 -12.68 7.71
N THR A 58 2.09 -12.60 6.68
CA THR A 58 1.79 -11.89 5.42
C THR A 58 0.62 -12.54 4.66
N LEU A 59 0.54 -13.88 4.67
CA LEU A 59 -0.55 -14.61 4.02
C LEU A 59 -1.85 -14.57 4.83
N ALA A 60 -1.77 -14.58 6.17
CA ALA A 60 -2.93 -14.59 7.08
C ALA A 60 -3.42 -13.18 7.42
N TRP A 61 -2.52 -12.21 7.50
CA TRP A 61 -2.77 -10.81 7.84
C TRP A 61 -2.06 -9.87 6.85
N ARG A 62 -2.40 -8.58 6.96
CA ARG A 62 -1.69 -7.49 6.25
C ARG A 62 -0.20 -7.54 6.63
N GLU A 63 0.69 -7.24 5.69
CA GLU A 63 2.14 -7.16 5.94
C GLU A 63 2.44 -6.30 7.19
N PRO A 64 2.97 -6.88 8.28
CA PRO A 64 3.06 -6.17 9.55
C PRO A 64 4.02 -4.97 9.50
N VAL A 65 5.12 -5.11 8.76
CA VAL A 65 6.15 -4.05 8.65
C VAL A 65 5.64 -2.87 7.83
N SER A 66 5.06 -3.12 6.65
CA SER A 66 4.53 -2.05 5.80
C SER A 66 3.29 -1.40 6.41
N SER A 67 2.48 -2.14 7.18
CA SER A 67 1.33 -1.57 7.88
C SER A 67 1.73 -0.65 9.03
N LEU A 68 2.78 -1.00 9.79
CA LEU A 68 3.33 -0.12 10.83
C LEU A 68 3.89 1.16 10.22
N TYR A 69 4.68 1.04 9.15
CA TYR A 69 5.20 2.20 8.43
C TYR A 69 4.07 3.08 7.89
N GLY A 70 3.07 2.48 7.24
CA GLY A 70 1.90 3.18 6.72
C GLY A 70 1.11 3.90 7.80
N SER A 71 0.95 3.32 9.01
CA SER A 71 0.27 3.99 10.13
C SER A 71 1.05 5.23 10.60
N ILE A 72 2.37 5.16 10.68
CA ILE A 72 3.21 6.31 11.02
C ILE A 72 3.05 7.42 9.96
N GLN A 73 3.06 7.06 8.68
CA GLN A 73 2.88 8.02 7.60
C GLN A 73 1.48 8.65 7.61
N GLN A 74 0.43 7.88 7.90
CA GLN A 74 -0.92 8.41 8.04
C GLN A 74 -1.07 9.36 9.24
N HIS A 75 -0.43 9.09 10.37
CA HIS A 75 -0.40 10.05 11.49
C HIS A 75 0.30 11.37 11.12
N LYS A 76 1.43 11.29 10.40
CA LYS A 76 2.10 12.50 9.89
C LYS A 76 1.21 13.24 8.89
N ALA A 77 0.62 12.54 7.94
CA ALA A 77 -0.29 13.12 6.96
C ALA A 77 -1.52 13.78 7.61
N ALA A 78 -2.06 13.20 8.70
CA ALA A 78 -3.14 13.80 9.45
C ALA A 78 -2.73 15.12 10.13
N SER A 79 -1.51 15.19 10.69
CA SER A 79 -0.97 16.46 11.23
C SER A 79 -0.74 17.49 10.13
N GLU A 80 -0.15 17.08 9.00
CA GLU A 80 0.04 17.96 7.84
C GLU A 80 -1.29 18.48 7.29
N LEU A 81 -2.34 17.64 7.25
CA LEU A 81 -3.68 18.07 6.83
C LEU A 81 -4.28 19.08 7.79
N ALA A 82 -4.16 18.87 9.10
CA ALA A 82 -4.65 19.80 10.10
C ALA A 82 -3.95 21.18 10.01
N ASP A 83 -2.63 21.20 9.79
CA ASP A 83 -1.87 22.43 9.56
C ASP A 83 -2.30 23.14 8.25
N LEU A 84 -2.57 22.35 7.19
CA LEU A 84 -3.08 22.86 5.94
C LEU A 84 -4.48 23.48 6.12
N GLU A 85 -5.38 22.80 6.79
CA GLU A 85 -6.75 23.28 7.09
C GLU A 85 -6.74 24.57 7.91
N ALA A 86 -5.85 24.68 8.87
CA ALA A 86 -5.68 25.89 9.69
C ALA A 86 -5.14 27.08 8.89
N SER A 87 -4.36 26.82 7.84
CA SER A 87 -3.73 27.87 7.01
C SER A 87 -4.49 28.20 5.74
N PHE A 88 -5.32 27.29 5.26
CA PHE A 88 -6.13 27.46 4.03
C PHE A 88 -7.57 27.86 4.32
N PRO A 89 -8.18 28.73 3.53
CA PRO A 89 -7.55 29.61 2.54
C PRO A 89 -6.87 30.82 3.19
N SER A 90 -5.94 31.43 2.49
CA SER A 90 -5.38 32.73 2.94
C SER A 90 -6.49 33.79 3.10
N SER A 91 -6.23 34.83 3.91
CA SER A 91 -7.21 35.90 4.13
C SER A 91 -7.70 36.57 2.83
N ALA A 92 -6.87 36.63 1.80
CA ALA A 92 -7.25 37.10 0.47
C ALA A 92 -8.16 36.11 -0.26
N GLY A 93 -7.91 34.83 -0.13
CA GLY A 93 -8.72 33.73 -0.68
C GLY A 93 -10.12 33.71 -0.07
N VAL A 94 -10.23 33.87 1.26
CA VAL A 94 -11.50 34.00 1.99
C VAL A 94 -12.30 35.14 1.44
N ARG A 95 -11.71 36.36 1.34
CA ARG A 95 -12.41 37.55 0.79
C ARG A 95 -12.92 37.30 -0.64
N ARG A 96 -12.11 36.69 -1.51
CA ARG A 96 -12.52 36.36 -2.88
C ARG A 96 -13.66 35.35 -2.90
N ALA A 97 -13.62 34.30 -2.11
CA ALA A 97 -14.69 33.30 -2.01
C ALA A 97 -15.97 33.89 -1.41
N ALA A 98 -15.89 34.82 -0.44
CA ALA A 98 -17.02 35.45 0.22
C ALA A 98 -17.85 36.32 -0.74
N THR A 99 -17.26 36.90 -1.80
CA THR A 99 -18.00 37.70 -2.79
C THR A 99 -18.87 36.85 -3.73
N VAL A 100 -18.66 35.51 -3.74
CA VAL A 100 -19.36 34.60 -4.65
C VAL A 100 -20.63 34.06 -4.02
N LYS A 101 -21.81 34.51 -4.50
CA LYS A 101 -23.12 34.08 -3.98
C LYS A 101 -23.48 32.64 -4.33
N SER A 102 -23.06 32.14 -5.51
CA SER A 102 -23.35 30.78 -5.94
C SER A 102 -22.43 29.79 -5.24
N ARG A 103 -23.01 28.84 -4.51
CA ARG A 103 -22.26 27.74 -3.83
C ARG A 103 -21.33 27.00 -4.78
N HIS A 104 -21.81 26.61 -5.95
CA HIS A 104 -21.02 25.93 -6.97
C HIS A 104 -19.82 26.77 -7.43
N ARG A 105 -20.04 28.05 -7.75
CA ARG A 105 -18.92 28.95 -8.13
C ARG A 105 -17.98 29.23 -6.96
N LYS A 106 -18.47 29.27 -5.73
CA LYS A 106 -17.62 29.42 -4.53
C LYS A 106 -16.68 28.24 -4.40
N VAL A 107 -17.19 27.01 -4.53
CA VAL A 107 -16.37 25.79 -4.53
C VAL A 107 -15.32 25.85 -5.62
N GLY A 108 -15.65 26.20 -6.86
CA GLY A 108 -14.67 26.31 -7.95
C GLY A 108 -13.54 27.30 -7.62
N VAL A 109 -13.87 28.51 -7.09
CA VAL A 109 -12.85 29.48 -6.68
C VAL A 109 -11.92 28.92 -5.57
N LEU A 110 -12.47 28.22 -4.58
CA LEU A 110 -11.70 27.64 -3.50
C LEU A 110 -10.82 26.47 -4.01
N THR A 111 -11.34 25.65 -4.92
CA THR A 111 -10.58 24.56 -5.52
C THR A 111 -9.41 25.08 -6.37
N ASP A 112 -9.63 26.15 -7.16
CA ASP A 112 -8.57 26.78 -7.95
C ASP A 112 -7.46 27.37 -7.05
N LEU A 113 -7.84 27.99 -5.93
CA LEU A 113 -6.87 28.46 -4.94
C LEU A 113 -6.10 27.29 -4.32
N PHE A 114 -6.79 26.20 -4.00
CA PHE A 114 -6.21 25.01 -3.42
C PHE A 114 -5.23 24.31 -4.39
N SER A 115 -5.62 24.12 -5.65
CA SER A 115 -4.80 23.46 -6.67
C SER A 115 -3.47 24.18 -6.94
N ASN A 116 -3.43 25.49 -6.74
CA ASN A 116 -2.21 26.29 -6.86
C ASN A 116 -1.34 26.30 -5.60
N TRP A 117 -1.85 25.77 -4.51
CA TRP A 117 -1.14 25.79 -3.23
C TRP A 117 -0.48 24.46 -2.88
N VAL A 118 -1.10 23.34 -3.28
CA VAL A 118 -0.64 22.00 -2.90
C VAL A 118 0.54 21.52 -3.77
N HIS A 119 1.41 20.73 -3.12
CA HIS A 119 2.60 20.15 -3.73
C HIS A 119 2.55 18.62 -3.71
N GLU A 120 3.35 17.99 -4.55
CA GLU A 120 3.48 16.54 -4.59
C GLU A 120 3.89 15.96 -3.23
N GLY A 121 3.26 14.86 -2.83
CA GLY A 121 3.46 14.19 -1.55
C GLY A 121 2.82 14.87 -0.34
N GLN A 122 2.17 16.02 -0.48
CA GLN A 122 1.47 16.74 0.59
C GLN A 122 0.10 16.12 0.86
N ALA A 123 -0.32 16.07 2.13
CA ALA A 123 -1.69 15.70 2.52
C ALA A 123 -2.69 16.74 1.97
N ILE A 124 -3.78 16.27 1.37
CA ILE A 124 -4.75 17.14 0.67
C ILE A 124 -6.20 16.98 1.13
N GLY A 125 -6.51 15.94 1.87
CA GLY A 125 -7.87 15.65 2.32
C GLY A 125 -8.00 14.24 2.87
N ARG A 126 -9.23 13.81 3.09
CA ARG A 126 -9.58 12.52 3.68
C ARG A 126 -10.57 11.79 2.77
N ILE A 127 -10.43 10.47 2.66
CA ILE A 127 -11.38 9.60 1.97
C ILE A 127 -12.01 8.67 2.98
N VAL A 128 -13.35 8.70 3.08
CA VAL A 128 -14.13 7.85 3.98
C VAL A 128 -15.09 7.00 3.17
N ILE A 129 -15.05 5.67 3.36
CA ILE A 129 -15.95 4.70 2.71
C ILE A 129 -16.45 3.71 3.76
N PRO A 130 -17.59 3.98 4.41
CA PRO A 130 -18.07 3.17 5.54
C PRO A 130 -18.33 1.70 5.18
N SER A 131 -18.79 1.43 3.96
CA SER A 131 -19.13 0.05 3.52
C SER A 131 -17.94 -0.91 3.46
N ILE A 132 -16.71 -0.39 3.46
CA ILE A 132 -15.46 -1.18 3.46
C ILE A 132 -14.52 -0.79 4.60
N ASP A 133 -15.04 -0.09 5.62
CA ASP A 133 -14.30 0.37 6.81
C ASP A 133 -13.02 1.15 6.43
N LEU A 134 -13.13 2.05 5.45
CA LEU A 134 -12.03 2.90 5.02
C LEU A 134 -12.17 4.30 5.58
N ASP A 135 -11.13 4.76 6.24
CA ASP A 135 -10.91 6.14 6.69
C ASP A 135 -9.41 6.45 6.58
N VAL A 136 -9.03 7.29 5.60
CA VAL A 136 -7.61 7.47 5.25
C VAL A 136 -7.33 8.87 4.71
N ILE A 137 -6.18 9.43 5.08
CA ILE A 137 -5.70 10.69 4.52
C ILE A 137 -5.16 10.46 3.10
N ALA A 138 -5.63 11.27 2.17
CA ALA A 138 -5.18 11.29 0.79
C ALA A 138 -4.06 12.33 0.59
N VAL A 139 -3.18 12.07 -0.36
CA VAL A 139 -2.04 12.93 -0.69
C VAL A 139 -2.07 13.36 -2.15
N GLN A 140 -1.35 14.42 -2.50
CA GLN A 140 -1.15 14.81 -3.90
C GLN A 140 -0.05 13.96 -4.52
N GLY A 141 -0.27 13.46 -5.75
CA GLY A 141 0.71 12.69 -6.50
C GLY A 141 0.50 11.17 -6.43
N THR A 142 1.02 10.47 -7.43
CA THR A 142 0.92 9.00 -7.57
C THR A 142 2.27 8.33 -7.75
N ASP A 143 3.35 9.04 -7.44
CA ASP A 143 4.69 8.47 -7.34
C ASP A 143 4.78 7.53 -6.12
N THR A 144 5.84 6.71 -6.07
CA THR A 144 6.02 5.72 -5.02
C THR A 144 6.00 6.34 -3.62
N ALA A 145 6.71 7.44 -3.41
CA ALA A 145 6.84 8.07 -2.10
C ALA A 145 5.50 8.68 -1.62
N SER A 146 4.68 9.19 -2.53
CA SER A 146 3.34 9.68 -2.24
C SER A 146 2.39 8.52 -1.87
N LEU A 147 2.40 7.43 -2.65
CA LEU A 147 1.53 6.28 -2.41
C LEU A 147 1.87 5.51 -1.12
N GLU A 148 3.10 5.56 -0.64
CA GLU A 148 3.49 5.01 0.67
C GLU A 148 2.82 5.72 1.84
N LYS A 149 2.44 6.99 1.65
CA LYS A 149 1.77 7.79 2.68
C LYS A 149 0.26 7.55 2.73
N GLY A 150 -0.37 7.27 1.57
CA GLY A 150 -1.81 7.07 1.46
C GLY A 150 -2.31 7.06 0.02
N PRO A 151 -3.62 7.08 -0.21
CA PRO A 151 -4.17 7.25 -1.56
C PRO A 151 -3.70 8.55 -2.18
N GLY A 152 -3.13 8.45 -3.39
CA GLY A 152 -2.58 9.58 -4.12
C GLY A 152 -3.52 10.10 -5.20
N HIS A 153 -3.78 11.40 -5.24
CA HIS A 153 -4.51 12.07 -6.30
C HIS A 153 -3.68 12.06 -7.59
N TYR A 154 -4.30 11.70 -8.70
CA TYR A 154 -3.68 11.76 -10.02
C TYR A 154 -3.46 13.21 -10.45
N PRO A 155 -2.21 13.71 -10.61
CA PRO A 155 -1.95 15.12 -10.91
C PRO A 155 -2.57 15.63 -12.21
N GLN A 156 -2.83 14.74 -13.18
CA GLN A 156 -3.47 15.06 -14.44
C GLN A 156 -5.00 15.13 -14.39
N THR A 157 -5.59 14.86 -13.23
CA THR A 157 -7.05 14.95 -13.04
C THR A 157 -7.42 16.18 -12.21
N PRO A 158 -8.61 16.77 -12.41
CA PRO A 158 -9.06 17.89 -11.60
C PRO A 158 -9.32 17.47 -10.14
N PHE A 159 -9.16 18.41 -9.22
CA PHE A 159 -9.62 18.23 -7.85
C PHE A 159 -11.16 18.19 -7.75
N PRO A 160 -11.73 17.61 -6.66
CA PRO A 160 -13.16 17.68 -6.41
C PRO A 160 -13.67 19.13 -6.47
N GLY A 161 -14.71 19.36 -7.27
CA GLY A 161 -15.28 20.70 -7.45
C GLY A 161 -14.83 21.47 -8.69
N GLN A 162 -13.85 20.99 -9.44
CA GLN A 162 -13.45 21.56 -10.75
C GLN A 162 -14.21 20.93 -11.93
N GLY A 163 -15.07 19.95 -11.66
CA GLY A 163 -15.84 19.24 -12.67
C GLY A 163 -15.03 18.21 -13.47
N GLY A 164 -15.71 17.18 -13.96
CA GLY A 164 -15.10 16.08 -14.71
C GLY A 164 -14.67 14.92 -13.80
N THR A 165 -13.54 14.28 -14.07
CA THR A 165 -13.09 13.10 -13.33
C THR A 165 -11.98 13.46 -12.37
N THR A 166 -12.22 13.32 -11.09
CA THR A 166 -11.19 13.27 -10.04
C THR A 166 -10.77 11.82 -9.84
N ALA A 167 -9.49 11.53 -9.73
CA ALA A 167 -9.02 10.16 -9.54
C ALA A 167 -7.97 10.04 -8.43
N PHE A 168 -8.02 8.90 -7.70
CA PHE A 168 -7.03 8.53 -6.71
C PHE A 168 -6.53 7.11 -6.96
N ALA A 169 -5.22 6.90 -6.81
CA ALA A 169 -4.60 5.59 -6.77
C ALA A 169 -4.29 5.20 -5.32
N GLY A 170 -4.35 3.90 -5.00
CA GLY A 170 -3.96 3.43 -3.68
C GLY A 170 -3.46 2.00 -3.70
N HIS A 171 -2.63 1.65 -2.71
CA HIS A 171 -2.16 0.29 -2.54
C HIS A 171 -3.28 -0.67 -2.17
N ARG A 172 -3.14 -1.92 -2.62
CA ARG A 172 -4.12 -2.97 -2.33
C ARG A 172 -3.61 -4.02 -1.34
N THR A 173 -2.29 -4.11 -1.15
CA THR A 173 -1.66 -5.14 -0.30
C THR A 173 -0.65 -4.60 0.70
N THR A 174 -0.02 -3.47 0.42
CA THR A 174 1.05 -2.84 1.22
C THR A 174 0.61 -1.50 1.79
N TYR A 175 1.36 -0.93 2.73
CA TYR A 175 1.17 0.41 3.29
C TYR A 175 -0.27 0.67 3.74
N LEU A 176 -0.76 -0.13 4.71
CA LEU A 176 -2.16 -0.19 5.18
C LEU A 176 -3.16 -0.70 4.14
N ALA A 177 -2.74 -0.91 2.89
CA ALA A 177 -3.58 -1.38 1.81
C ALA A 177 -4.95 -0.65 1.74
N PRO A 178 -4.95 0.69 1.62
CA PRO A 178 -6.19 1.48 1.77
C PRO A 178 -7.29 1.02 0.80
N PHE A 179 -6.92 0.56 -0.39
CA PHE A 179 -7.87 0.12 -1.40
C PHE A 179 -7.98 -1.40 -1.52
N ARG A 180 -7.68 -2.14 -0.43
CA ARG A 180 -7.76 -3.60 -0.39
C ARG A 180 -9.13 -4.14 -0.80
N HIS A 181 -10.17 -3.49 -0.32
CA HIS A 181 -11.56 -3.93 -0.42
C HIS A 181 -12.38 -3.20 -1.50
N LEU A 182 -11.73 -2.55 -2.48
CA LEU A 182 -12.46 -1.90 -3.58
C LEU A 182 -13.37 -2.86 -4.37
N ASP A 183 -13.04 -4.14 -4.41
CA ASP A 183 -13.85 -5.21 -5.04
C ASP A 183 -15.14 -5.52 -4.28
N GLN A 184 -15.28 -5.07 -3.04
CA GLN A 184 -16.49 -5.25 -2.23
C GLN A 184 -17.50 -4.11 -2.43
N LEU A 185 -17.09 -3.02 -3.06
CA LEU A 185 -17.97 -1.88 -3.31
C LEU A 185 -19.12 -2.25 -4.24
N ARG A 186 -20.31 -1.80 -3.88
CA ARG A 186 -21.56 -2.02 -4.62
C ARG A 186 -22.14 -0.71 -5.10
N ALA A 187 -22.90 -0.77 -6.19
CA ALA A 187 -23.66 0.40 -6.63
C ALA A 187 -24.58 0.92 -5.51
N GLY A 188 -24.49 2.23 -5.25
CA GLY A 188 -25.22 2.88 -4.15
C GLY A 188 -24.39 3.13 -2.90
N ASP A 189 -23.23 2.49 -2.71
CA ASP A 189 -22.33 2.77 -1.60
C ASP A 189 -21.88 4.25 -1.61
N VAL A 190 -21.59 4.77 -0.43
CA VAL A 190 -21.19 6.16 -0.26
C VAL A 190 -19.68 6.26 -0.15
N ILE A 191 -19.11 7.22 -0.86
CA ILE A 191 -17.72 7.67 -0.71
C ILE A 191 -17.76 9.15 -0.36
N GLU A 192 -17.14 9.52 0.75
CA GLU A 192 -16.94 10.92 1.12
C GLU A 192 -15.48 11.31 0.87
N VAL A 193 -15.29 12.42 0.21
CA VAL A 193 -13.98 13.05 0.00
C VAL A 193 -14.03 14.40 0.69
N GLU A 194 -13.37 14.48 1.84
CA GLU A 194 -13.27 15.68 2.66
C GLU A 194 -12.02 16.46 2.22
N MET A 195 -12.24 17.64 1.67
CA MET A 195 -11.17 18.55 1.27
C MET A 195 -11.16 19.75 2.20
N PRO A 196 -10.05 20.48 2.36
CA PRO A 196 -9.98 21.67 3.23
C PRO A 196 -11.00 22.77 2.89
N TYR A 197 -11.64 22.71 1.74
CA TYR A 197 -12.60 23.72 1.27
C TYR A 197 -14.04 23.22 1.18
N ALA A 198 -14.29 21.92 1.15
CA ALA A 198 -15.65 21.34 1.11
C ALA A 198 -15.60 19.82 1.25
N THR A 199 -16.73 19.23 1.65
CA THR A 199 -16.96 17.78 1.66
C THR A 199 -17.78 17.37 0.43
N PHE A 200 -17.32 16.35 -0.29
CA PHE A 200 -17.92 15.81 -1.50
C PHE A 200 -18.45 14.40 -1.25
N THR A 201 -19.76 14.23 -1.34
CA THR A 201 -20.40 12.91 -1.19
C THR A 201 -20.68 12.32 -2.57
N TYR A 202 -20.05 11.19 -2.86
CA TYR A 202 -20.22 10.43 -4.11
C TYR A 202 -21.02 9.16 -3.84
N ARG A 203 -21.74 8.67 -4.88
CA ARG A 203 -22.35 7.34 -4.89
C ARG A 203 -21.67 6.44 -5.91
N VAL A 204 -21.27 5.27 -5.46
CA VAL A 204 -20.68 4.24 -6.30
C VAL A 204 -21.66 3.83 -7.39
N GLN A 205 -21.18 3.79 -8.63
CA GLN A 205 -21.90 3.29 -9.79
C GLN A 205 -21.54 1.81 -10.07
N GLY A 206 -20.34 1.39 -9.70
CA GLY A 206 -19.82 0.03 -9.87
C GLY A 206 -18.31 -0.01 -9.93
N THR A 207 -17.78 -1.22 -10.03
CA THR A 207 -16.35 -1.50 -10.18
C THR A 207 -16.08 -2.19 -11.50
N ARG A 208 -14.85 -2.04 -12.02
CA ARG A 208 -14.41 -2.69 -13.26
C ARG A 208 -12.93 -3.03 -13.16
N VAL A 209 -12.55 -4.20 -13.69
CA VAL A 209 -11.14 -4.57 -13.88
C VAL A 209 -10.72 -4.16 -15.28
N VAL A 210 -9.55 -3.55 -15.38
CA VAL A 210 -9.00 -2.98 -16.61
C VAL A 210 -7.51 -3.26 -16.73
N ALA A 211 -6.96 -3.15 -17.93
CA ALA A 211 -5.51 -3.23 -18.13
C ALA A 211 -4.79 -2.04 -17.45
N PRO A 212 -3.54 -2.21 -16.99
CA PRO A 212 -2.77 -1.13 -16.38
C PRO A 212 -2.56 0.08 -17.30
N SER A 213 -2.59 -0.14 -18.60
CA SER A 213 -2.45 0.88 -19.66
C SER A 213 -3.76 1.58 -20.03
N ASP A 214 -4.90 1.16 -19.49
CA ASP A 214 -6.20 1.79 -19.76
C ASP A 214 -6.34 3.10 -18.97
N ILE A 215 -5.67 4.14 -19.45
CA ILE A 215 -5.79 5.50 -18.90
C ILE A 215 -7.14 6.16 -19.22
N GLY A 216 -7.93 5.58 -20.13
CA GLY A 216 -9.26 6.08 -20.50
C GLY A 216 -10.23 6.15 -19.31
N ILE A 217 -10.00 5.33 -18.27
CA ILE A 217 -10.83 5.31 -17.06
C ILE A 217 -10.80 6.64 -16.29
N ILE A 218 -9.73 7.42 -16.39
CA ILE A 218 -9.59 8.73 -15.70
C ILE A 218 -9.82 9.93 -16.64
N HIS A 219 -10.14 9.70 -17.91
CA HIS A 219 -10.46 10.80 -18.83
C HIS A 219 -11.66 11.61 -18.32
N ARG A 220 -11.66 12.90 -18.67
CA ARG A 220 -12.73 13.83 -18.30
C ARG A 220 -14.08 13.39 -18.88
N VAL A 221 -15.12 13.47 -18.05
CA VAL A 221 -16.51 13.27 -18.43
C VAL A 221 -17.30 14.54 -18.20
N SER A 222 -18.56 14.59 -18.66
CA SER A 222 -19.44 15.77 -18.57
C SER A 222 -20.09 16.00 -17.19
N TYR A 223 -19.81 15.12 -16.23
CA TYR A 223 -20.33 15.22 -14.85
C TYR A 223 -19.21 15.01 -13.83
N ASP A 224 -19.44 15.38 -12.59
CA ASP A 224 -18.47 15.17 -11.51
C ASP A 224 -18.39 13.69 -11.14
N ARG A 225 -17.29 13.05 -11.51
CA ARG A 225 -16.99 11.64 -11.31
C ARG A 225 -15.76 11.47 -10.41
N LEU A 226 -15.85 10.52 -9.49
CA LEU A 226 -14.70 10.01 -8.74
C LEU A 226 -14.31 8.65 -9.28
N VAL A 227 -13.00 8.41 -9.42
CA VAL A 227 -12.42 7.11 -9.75
C VAL A 227 -11.37 6.74 -8.71
N LEU A 228 -11.51 5.57 -8.09
CA LEU A 228 -10.52 5.00 -7.20
C LEU A 228 -9.89 3.80 -7.87
N THR A 229 -8.55 3.72 -7.93
CA THR A 229 -7.83 2.65 -8.62
C THR A 229 -6.85 1.94 -7.70
N ALA A 230 -6.72 0.62 -7.87
CA ALA A 230 -5.72 -0.20 -7.18
C ALA A 230 -5.24 -1.35 -8.07
N CYS A 231 -4.13 -1.98 -7.68
CA CYS A 231 -3.63 -3.18 -8.34
C CYS A 231 -4.62 -4.35 -8.22
N HIS A 232 -4.70 -5.19 -9.25
CA HIS A 232 -5.54 -6.39 -9.30
C HIS A 232 -4.82 -7.52 -10.06
N PRO A 233 -5.06 -8.81 -9.68
CA PRO A 233 -5.66 -9.27 -8.43
C PRO A 233 -4.80 -8.95 -7.20
N LEU A 234 -5.24 -9.34 -6.00
CA LEU A 234 -4.43 -9.21 -4.78
C LEU A 234 -3.05 -9.85 -4.98
N TYR A 235 -2.00 -9.17 -4.50
CA TYR A 235 -0.59 -9.56 -4.65
C TYR A 235 -0.05 -9.58 -6.10
N SER A 236 -0.80 -9.00 -7.05
CA SER A 236 -0.40 -8.86 -8.45
C SER A 236 -0.67 -7.44 -8.94
N ALA A 237 0.11 -7.01 -9.92
CA ALA A 237 -0.07 -5.74 -10.62
C ALA A 237 -0.40 -5.93 -12.11
N SER A 238 -0.84 -7.14 -12.51
CA SER A 238 -1.16 -7.47 -13.90
C SER A 238 -2.35 -6.68 -14.45
N GLU A 239 -3.26 -6.25 -13.57
CA GLU A 239 -4.46 -5.50 -13.88
C GLU A 239 -4.67 -4.36 -12.87
N ARG A 240 -5.71 -3.58 -13.10
CA ARG A 240 -6.21 -2.57 -12.14
C ARG A 240 -7.69 -2.80 -11.88
N ILE A 241 -8.10 -2.71 -10.61
CA ILE A 241 -9.50 -2.52 -10.26
C ILE A 241 -9.77 -1.02 -10.18
N ALA A 242 -10.87 -0.58 -10.79
CA ALA A 242 -11.33 0.80 -10.73
C ALA A 242 -12.77 0.84 -10.21
N ALA A 243 -13.01 1.64 -9.17
CA ALA A 243 -14.34 1.97 -8.66
C ALA A 243 -14.76 3.34 -9.21
N PHE A 244 -15.97 3.42 -9.75
CA PHE A 244 -16.54 4.64 -10.33
C PHE A 244 -17.67 5.12 -9.44
N ALA A 245 -17.67 6.42 -9.14
CA ALA A 245 -18.72 7.03 -8.34
C ALA A 245 -19.10 8.40 -8.91
N LYS A 246 -20.39 8.79 -8.75
CA LYS A 246 -20.94 10.05 -9.23
C LYS A 246 -21.23 10.98 -8.04
N LEU A 247 -20.84 12.25 -8.16
CA LEU A 247 -21.13 13.26 -7.15
C LEU A 247 -22.64 13.41 -6.94
N GLN A 248 -23.04 13.42 -5.68
CA GLN A 248 -24.43 13.62 -5.24
C GLN A 248 -24.61 14.93 -4.50
N ARG A 249 -23.64 15.28 -3.65
CA ARG A 249 -23.75 16.44 -2.76
C ARG A 249 -22.40 17.06 -2.51
N VAL A 250 -22.40 18.38 -2.34
CA VAL A 250 -21.28 19.14 -1.76
C VAL A 250 -21.79 19.81 -0.48
N SER A 251 -21.10 19.60 0.63
CA SER A 251 -21.42 20.18 1.94
C SER A 251 -20.20 20.87 2.55
N ASP A 252 -20.37 21.42 3.73
CA ASP A 252 -19.30 21.99 4.56
C ASP A 252 -18.35 22.93 3.79
N VAL A 253 -18.90 23.63 2.79
CA VAL A 253 -18.12 24.62 2.04
C VAL A 253 -17.71 25.72 3.01
N LEU A 254 -16.39 25.94 3.12
CA LEU A 254 -15.82 26.94 4.02
C LEU A 254 -16.70 28.20 4.07
N ALA A 255 -17.32 28.42 5.22
CA ALA A 255 -17.95 29.70 5.54
C ALA A 255 -16.82 30.71 5.68
N GLY A 256 -16.91 31.85 5.03
CA GLY A 256 -16.04 32.99 5.37
C GLY A 256 -16.18 33.30 6.88
N PRO A 257 -15.19 33.97 7.51
CA PRO A 257 -15.31 34.36 8.91
C PRO A 257 -16.61 35.15 9.10
N GLY A 258 -17.60 34.58 9.80
CA GLY A 258 -18.91 35.20 10.04
C GLY A 258 -20.11 34.35 9.59
N GLY A 259 -19.98 33.04 9.36
CA GLY A 259 -21.11 32.14 9.16
C GLY A 259 -21.47 31.38 10.42
#